data_8bd547e1bf11a0de55a573d356dc4d9f
#
_entry.id   8bd547e1bf11a0de55a573d356dc4d9f
#
_cell.length_a   1.000
_cell.length_b   1.000
_cell.length_c   1.000
_cell.angle_alpha   90.00
_cell.angle_beta   90.00
_cell.angle_gamma   90.00
#
_symmetry.space_group_name_H-M   'P 1'
#
loop_
_entity.id
_entity.type
_entity.pdbx_description
1 polymer ?
#
loop_
_entity_poly.entity_id
_entity_poly.type
_entity_poly.pdbx_seq_one_letter_code
_entity_poly.pdbx_strand_id
1 'polypeptide(L)'
;MKALKFRASGEFARFRCPYTTTSALTYTVMHPIAIKGLIGAIMGIDYEDVYGYTSEMKIAIEVLKPIKKDTQSFNLIPQVKNNGSPTFPSRIEFLRDVCYRIYVIDSDEKLNEIKNVLMERNYIFTPYLGASEHIAKLEFEGMEEVTKVSGESGVVNCVVPKEEIILEKNQDIQLCLDRIPIRNERNREYIKYEKVVFVPGGRMITKLNNVLKVGESNVYFF
;
A
#
# COMPACT_ATOMS: atom_id res chain seq x y z
N MET A 1 2.26 6.14 22.13
CA MET A 1 2.18 6.39 20.68
C MET A 1 1.11 5.44 20.14
N LYS A 2 0.20 5.96 19.33
CA LYS A 2 -0.91 5.16 18.78
C LYS A 2 -0.75 4.94 17.28
N ALA A 3 -1.33 3.87 16.78
CA ALA A 3 -1.50 3.62 15.36
C ALA A 3 -2.99 3.52 15.03
N LEU A 4 -3.41 4.21 13.98
CA LEU A 4 -4.73 4.05 13.38
C LEU A 4 -4.70 2.83 12.47
N LYS A 5 -5.74 2.01 12.54
CA LYS A 5 -5.89 0.77 11.76
C LYS A 5 -7.16 0.84 10.93
N PHE A 6 -7.03 0.61 9.63
CA PHE A 6 -8.17 0.52 8.73
C PHE A 6 -7.93 -0.48 7.62
N ARG A 7 -9.00 -0.96 7.02
CA ARG A 7 -8.97 -1.87 5.88
C ARG A 7 -9.27 -1.11 4.60
N ALA A 8 -8.50 -1.42 3.54
CA ALA A 8 -8.76 -0.97 2.18
C ALA A 8 -8.92 -2.20 1.28
N SER A 9 -10.07 -2.30 0.59
CA SER A 9 -10.38 -3.43 -0.28
C SER A 9 -11.04 -2.98 -1.57
N GLY A 10 -10.94 -3.80 -2.61
CA GLY A 10 -11.56 -3.56 -3.89
C GLY A 10 -11.53 -4.78 -4.79
N GLU A 11 -12.41 -4.79 -5.77
CA GLU A 11 -12.47 -5.86 -6.76
C GLU A 11 -11.23 -5.86 -7.66
N PHE A 12 -10.76 -4.66 -8.01
CA PHE A 12 -9.54 -4.42 -8.77
C PHE A 12 -8.66 -3.38 -8.10
N ALA A 13 -7.35 -3.48 -8.36
CA ALA A 13 -6.37 -2.44 -8.02
C ALA A 13 -5.25 -2.40 -9.07
N ARG A 14 -4.64 -1.22 -9.22
CA ARG A 14 -3.51 -1.05 -10.12
C ARG A 14 -2.53 0.00 -9.60
N PHE A 15 -1.41 -0.44 -9.12
CA PHE A 15 -0.31 0.40 -8.65
C PHE A 15 0.78 0.40 -9.71
N ARG A 16 0.65 1.29 -10.70
CA ARG A 16 1.47 1.29 -11.92
C ARG A 16 2.97 1.34 -11.63
N CYS A 17 3.72 0.42 -12.27
CA CYS A 17 5.18 0.46 -12.32
C CYS A 17 5.63 1.51 -13.36
N PRO A 18 6.28 2.62 -12.98
CA PRO A 18 6.58 3.73 -13.90
C PRO A 18 7.64 3.38 -14.95
N TYR A 19 8.47 2.36 -14.70
CA TYR A 19 9.56 1.93 -15.58
C TYR A 19 9.12 0.97 -16.70
N THR A 20 7.82 0.70 -16.82
CA THR A 20 7.27 -0.16 -17.88
C THR A 20 6.59 0.67 -18.96
N THR A 21 7.02 0.50 -20.21
CA THR A 21 6.57 1.31 -21.36
C THR A 21 5.52 0.61 -22.21
N THR A 22 5.82 -0.63 -22.66
CA THR A 22 4.97 -1.41 -23.59
C THR A 22 3.87 -2.19 -22.90
N SER A 23 4.09 -2.61 -21.65
CA SER A 23 3.10 -3.29 -20.83
C SER A 23 2.94 -2.51 -19.53
N ALA A 24 1.71 -2.13 -19.19
CA ALA A 24 1.46 -1.39 -17.97
C ALA A 24 1.34 -2.35 -16.78
N LEU A 25 2.49 -2.71 -16.19
CA LEU A 25 2.56 -3.61 -15.04
C LEU A 25 2.12 -2.92 -13.74
N THR A 26 1.68 -3.71 -12.78
CA THR A 26 1.36 -3.27 -11.42
C THR A 26 2.30 -3.88 -10.39
N TYR A 27 2.62 -3.12 -9.33
CA TYR A 27 3.18 -3.71 -8.12
C TYR A 27 2.24 -4.77 -7.55
N THR A 28 2.77 -5.75 -6.83
CA THR A 28 1.98 -6.83 -6.23
C THR A 28 1.26 -6.42 -4.96
N VAL A 29 1.63 -5.28 -4.40
CA VAL A 29 1.06 -4.75 -3.15
C VAL A 29 0.89 -3.24 -3.24
N MET A 30 -0.09 -2.72 -2.53
CA MET A 30 -0.24 -1.28 -2.32
C MET A 30 0.97 -0.76 -1.52
N HIS A 31 1.73 0.16 -2.11
CA HIS A 31 2.95 0.69 -1.48
C HIS A 31 2.65 1.93 -0.60
N PRO A 32 3.55 2.31 0.34
CA PRO A 32 3.32 3.40 1.29
C PRO A 32 2.90 4.72 0.64
N ILE A 33 3.50 5.09 -0.50
CA ILE A 33 3.18 6.33 -1.21
C ILE A 33 1.74 6.32 -1.76
N ALA A 34 1.26 5.17 -2.25
CA ALA A 34 -0.12 5.04 -2.72
C ALA A 34 -1.12 5.17 -1.54
N ILE A 35 -0.75 4.67 -0.36
CA ILE A 35 -1.55 4.82 0.86
C ILE A 35 -1.60 6.29 1.31
N LYS A 36 -0.46 6.98 1.28
CA LYS A 36 -0.39 8.42 1.56
C LYS A 36 -1.28 9.22 0.61
N GLY A 37 -1.27 8.88 -0.68
CA GLY A 37 -2.19 9.47 -1.67
C GLY A 37 -3.65 9.17 -1.39
N LEU A 38 -3.98 7.95 -0.97
CA LEU A 38 -5.34 7.55 -0.58
C LEU A 38 -5.83 8.36 0.64
N ILE A 39 -4.98 8.52 1.65
CA ILE A 39 -5.29 9.33 2.84
C ILE A 39 -5.48 10.80 2.44
N GLY A 40 -4.60 11.36 1.61
CA GLY A 40 -4.75 12.71 1.08
C GLY A 40 -6.09 12.91 0.35
N ALA A 41 -6.51 11.93 -0.44
CA ALA A 41 -7.78 11.99 -1.16
C ALA A 41 -8.99 12.01 -0.20
N ILE A 42 -9.07 11.12 0.76
CA ILE A 42 -10.20 11.11 1.70
C ILE A 42 -10.24 12.34 2.59
N MET A 43 -9.09 12.92 2.91
CA MET A 43 -8.95 14.16 3.69
C MET A 43 -9.14 15.45 2.86
N GLY A 44 -9.25 15.34 1.53
CA GLY A 44 -9.41 16.50 0.65
C GLY A 44 -8.16 17.36 0.52
N ILE A 45 -6.99 16.77 0.72
CA ILE A 45 -5.71 17.48 0.56
C ILE A 45 -5.38 17.57 -0.92
N ASP A 46 -5.12 18.76 -1.40
CA ASP A 46 -4.72 18.98 -2.80
C ASP A 46 -3.42 18.25 -3.14
N TYR A 47 -3.32 17.79 -4.38
CA TYR A 47 -2.23 16.91 -4.82
C TYR A 47 -0.83 17.51 -4.59
N GLU A 48 -0.69 18.84 -4.60
CA GLU A 48 0.58 19.55 -4.34
C GLU A 48 0.98 19.52 -2.86
N ASP A 49 0.00 19.40 -1.97
CA ASP A 49 0.17 19.47 -0.52
C ASP A 49 0.25 18.08 0.15
N VAL A 50 -0.19 17.01 -0.54
CA VAL A 50 -0.16 15.64 -0.01
C VAL A 50 1.23 15.25 0.51
N TYR A 51 2.29 15.63 -0.20
CA TYR A 51 3.66 15.35 0.21
C TYR A 51 3.98 15.96 1.58
N GLY A 52 3.67 17.24 1.78
CA GLY A 52 3.90 17.92 3.06
C GLY A 52 3.02 17.38 4.18
N TYR A 53 1.73 17.18 3.92
CA TYR A 53 0.77 16.65 4.89
C TYR A 53 1.15 15.26 5.42
N THR A 54 1.69 14.38 4.54
CA THR A 54 2.01 12.99 4.87
C THR A 54 3.50 12.73 5.13
N SER A 55 4.35 13.77 5.21
CA SER A 55 5.82 13.64 5.32
C SER A 55 6.26 12.79 6.51
N GLU A 56 5.68 13.04 7.69
CA GLU A 56 6.00 12.36 8.95
C GLU A 56 5.23 11.04 9.15
N MET A 57 4.26 10.79 8.27
CA MET A 57 3.38 9.63 8.37
C MET A 57 4.14 8.34 8.10
N LYS A 58 4.13 7.40 9.06
CA LYS A 58 4.69 6.06 8.93
C LYS A 58 3.59 5.06 8.64
N ILE A 59 3.84 4.17 7.69
CA ILE A 59 2.85 3.24 7.15
C ILE A 59 3.32 1.80 7.31
N ALA A 60 2.47 0.93 7.89
CA ALA A 60 2.65 -0.50 7.79
C ALA A 60 1.50 -1.14 7.02
N ILE A 61 1.77 -2.25 6.33
CA ILE A 61 0.85 -2.85 5.35
C ILE A 61 0.79 -4.35 5.59
N GLU A 62 -0.41 -4.87 5.82
CA GLU A 62 -0.70 -6.30 5.87
C GLU A 62 -1.54 -6.67 4.65
N VAL A 63 -1.16 -7.73 3.97
CA VAL A 63 -1.88 -8.26 2.79
C VAL A 63 -2.80 -9.36 3.26
N LEU A 64 -4.11 -9.12 3.26
CA LEU A 64 -5.09 -10.02 3.88
C LEU A 64 -5.59 -11.13 2.96
N LYS A 65 -5.41 -11.00 1.65
CA LYS A 65 -5.85 -11.98 0.66
C LYS A 65 -4.69 -12.41 -0.25
N PRO A 66 -4.77 -13.62 -0.84
CA PRO A 66 -3.81 -14.06 -1.86
C PRO A 66 -3.71 -13.09 -3.04
N ILE A 67 -2.50 -12.95 -3.59
CA ILE A 67 -2.28 -12.10 -4.77
C ILE A 67 -2.83 -12.81 -6.01
N LYS A 68 -3.75 -12.13 -6.68
CA LYS A 68 -4.31 -12.56 -7.97
C LYS A 68 -4.03 -11.47 -9.00
N LYS A 69 -3.27 -11.80 -10.03
CA LYS A 69 -3.00 -10.91 -11.16
C LYS A 69 -3.86 -11.29 -12.35
N ASP A 70 -4.35 -10.27 -13.04
CA ASP A 70 -5.08 -10.39 -14.29
C ASP A 70 -4.46 -9.43 -15.31
N THR A 71 -4.44 -9.84 -16.58
CA THR A 71 -3.91 -9.02 -17.68
C THR A 71 -4.97 -8.89 -18.75
N GLN A 72 -5.34 -7.67 -19.05
CA GLN A 72 -6.34 -7.37 -20.06
C GLN A 72 -5.72 -6.52 -21.18
N SER A 73 -6.23 -6.71 -22.39
CA SER A 73 -5.83 -5.92 -23.57
C SER A 73 -6.83 -4.82 -23.84
N PHE A 74 -6.31 -3.60 -23.96
CA PHE A 74 -7.11 -2.41 -24.24
C PHE A 74 -6.62 -1.73 -25.54
N ASN A 75 -7.54 -1.16 -26.29
CA ASN A 75 -7.21 -0.23 -27.34
C ASN A 75 -7.21 1.19 -26.77
N LEU A 76 -6.01 1.72 -26.53
CA LEU A 76 -5.83 3.06 -25.98
C LEU A 76 -5.87 4.12 -27.07
N ILE A 77 -6.43 5.29 -26.75
CA ILE A 77 -6.41 6.47 -27.61
C ILE A 77 -5.18 7.32 -27.22
N PRO A 78 -4.26 7.62 -28.15
CA PRO A 78 -3.13 8.48 -27.86
C PRO A 78 -3.59 9.92 -27.57
N GLN A 79 -2.98 10.57 -26.58
CA GLN A 79 -3.27 11.99 -26.26
C GLN A 79 -2.82 12.94 -27.38
N VAL A 80 -1.79 12.56 -28.12
CA VAL A 80 -1.30 13.34 -29.26
C VAL A 80 -1.79 12.65 -30.55
N LYS A 81 -2.46 13.39 -31.42
CA LYS A 81 -2.87 12.89 -32.73
C LYS A 81 -1.63 12.54 -33.55
N ASN A 82 -1.31 11.26 -33.65
CA ASN A 82 -0.38 10.74 -34.65
C ASN A 82 -1.15 10.45 -35.94
N ASN A 83 -0.56 10.84 -37.07
CA ASN A 83 -1.14 10.72 -38.41
C ASN A 83 -1.21 9.26 -38.91
N GLY A 84 -1.67 8.30 -38.12
CA GLY A 84 -1.68 6.93 -38.60
C GLY A 84 -2.76 6.05 -37.96
N SER A 85 -2.71 5.87 -36.67
CA SER A 85 -3.63 4.94 -36.01
C SER A 85 -4.42 5.68 -34.93
N PRO A 86 -5.78 5.63 -34.96
CA PRO A 86 -6.59 6.27 -33.93
C PRO A 86 -6.46 5.60 -32.56
N THR A 87 -5.98 4.36 -32.50
CA THR A 87 -5.81 3.58 -31.26
C THR A 87 -4.57 2.72 -31.34
N PHE A 88 -4.05 2.33 -30.18
CA PHE A 88 -2.96 1.32 -30.09
C PHE A 88 -3.29 0.28 -29.02
N PRO A 89 -3.04 -1.02 -29.29
CA PRO A 89 -3.25 -2.08 -28.32
C PRO A 89 -2.22 -2.00 -27.19
N SER A 90 -2.70 -2.11 -25.97
CA SER A 90 -1.84 -2.14 -24.77
C SER A 90 -2.30 -3.22 -23.82
N ARG A 91 -1.33 -3.94 -23.22
CA ARG A 91 -1.62 -4.91 -22.15
C ARG A 91 -1.49 -4.21 -20.81
N ILE A 92 -2.53 -4.33 -20.00
CA ILE A 92 -2.60 -3.71 -18.69
C ILE A 92 -2.80 -4.79 -17.65
N GLU A 93 -1.91 -4.84 -16.66
CA GLU A 93 -1.96 -5.76 -15.53
C GLU A 93 -2.71 -5.12 -14.36
N PHE A 94 -3.57 -5.91 -13.70
CA PHE A 94 -4.37 -5.56 -12.54
C PHE A 94 -4.16 -6.58 -11.43
N LEU A 95 -4.39 -6.15 -10.19
CA LEU A 95 -4.64 -7.03 -9.06
C LEU A 95 -6.14 -7.22 -8.92
N ARG A 96 -6.57 -8.43 -8.56
CA ARG A 96 -7.98 -8.75 -8.35
C ARG A 96 -8.24 -9.13 -6.90
N ASP A 97 -9.43 -8.74 -6.43
CA ASP A 97 -9.97 -9.18 -5.14
C ASP A 97 -9.04 -8.83 -3.97
N VAL A 98 -8.51 -7.60 -4.01
CA VAL A 98 -7.49 -7.14 -3.06
C VAL A 98 -8.09 -6.74 -1.71
N CYS A 99 -7.32 -6.98 -0.65
CA CYS A 99 -7.66 -6.55 0.69
C CYS A 99 -6.38 -6.29 1.50
N TYR A 100 -6.23 -5.07 1.97
CA TYR A 100 -5.10 -4.63 2.77
C TYR A 100 -5.58 -4.14 4.12
N ARG A 101 -4.85 -4.47 5.20
CA ARG A 101 -4.94 -3.76 6.46
C ARG A 101 -3.78 -2.79 6.54
N ILE A 102 -4.09 -1.56 6.82
CA ILE A 102 -3.16 -0.43 6.83
C ILE A 102 -3.08 0.09 8.25
N TYR A 103 -1.84 0.30 8.70
CA TYR A 103 -1.53 0.92 9.98
C TYR A 103 -0.83 2.24 9.71
N VAL A 104 -1.26 3.28 10.41
CA VAL A 104 -0.76 4.64 10.25
C VAL A 104 -0.31 5.18 11.60
N ILE A 105 0.90 5.69 11.67
CA ILE A 105 1.41 6.46 12.80
C ILE A 105 1.66 7.88 12.33
N ASP A 106 1.09 8.85 13.07
CA ASP A 106 1.32 10.29 12.92
C ASP A 106 1.00 10.96 14.27
N SER A 107 0.84 12.28 14.31
CA SER A 107 0.34 13.01 15.47
C SER A 107 -1.07 12.56 15.85
N ASP A 108 -1.37 12.59 17.15
CA ASP A 108 -2.70 12.19 17.65
C ASP A 108 -3.83 13.02 17.02
N GLU A 109 -3.56 14.29 16.69
CA GLU A 109 -4.50 15.19 16.03
C GLU A 109 -4.88 14.67 14.64
N LYS A 110 -3.88 14.45 13.76
CA LYS A 110 -4.11 13.89 12.42
C LYS A 110 -4.77 12.51 12.44
N LEU A 111 -4.34 11.64 13.35
CA LEU A 111 -4.95 10.32 13.50
C LEU A 111 -6.45 10.41 13.87
N ASN A 112 -6.84 11.36 14.74
CA ASN A 112 -8.23 11.58 15.09
C ASN A 112 -9.04 12.15 13.92
N GLU A 113 -8.49 13.07 13.14
CA GLU A 113 -9.14 13.59 11.93
C GLU A 113 -9.38 12.46 10.92
N ILE A 114 -8.36 11.66 10.57
CA ILE A 114 -8.48 10.52 9.66
C ILE A 114 -9.50 9.49 10.18
N LYS A 115 -9.49 9.20 11.50
CA LYS A 115 -10.46 8.32 12.15
C LYS A 115 -11.90 8.81 11.91
N ASN A 116 -12.15 10.09 12.15
CA ASN A 116 -13.50 10.65 12.01
C ASN A 116 -14.00 10.51 10.56
N VAL A 117 -13.17 10.88 9.59
CA VAL A 117 -13.48 10.76 8.16
C VAL A 117 -13.75 9.30 7.74
N LEU A 118 -12.98 8.34 8.28
CA LEU A 118 -13.19 6.92 8.01
C LEU A 118 -14.47 6.37 8.65
N MET A 119 -14.77 6.77 9.89
CA MET A 119 -15.98 6.33 10.63
C MET A 119 -17.25 6.87 10.01
N GLU A 120 -17.27 8.16 9.67
CA GLU A 120 -18.41 8.84 9.08
C GLU A 120 -18.54 8.55 7.57
N ARG A 121 -17.49 8.00 6.94
CA ARG A 121 -17.38 7.80 5.48
C ARG A 121 -17.57 9.10 4.69
N ASN A 122 -17.20 10.21 5.29
CA ASN A 122 -17.31 11.54 4.71
C ASN A 122 -16.03 11.87 3.93
N TYR A 123 -15.79 11.15 2.84
CA TYR A 123 -14.63 11.32 1.99
C TYR A 123 -14.81 12.54 1.09
N ILE A 124 -13.82 13.43 1.06
CA ILE A 124 -13.84 14.62 0.19
C ILE A 124 -13.69 14.20 -1.28
N PHE A 125 -12.71 13.33 -1.57
CA PHE A 125 -12.57 12.72 -2.89
C PHE A 125 -12.81 11.22 -2.80
N THR A 126 -13.39 10.65 -3.85
CA THR A 126 -13.63 9.21 -3.93
C THR A 126 -12.34 8.43 -3.78
N PRO A 127 -12.20 7.54 -2.78
CA PRO A 127 -11.01 6.72 -2.62
C PRO A 127 -10.90 5.66 -3.72
N TYR A 128 -9.69 5.43 -4.23
CA TYR A 128 -9.42 4.41 -5.24
C TYR A 128 -8.08 3.71 -5.01
N LEU A 129 -7.93 2.51 -5.57
CA LEU A 129 -6.74 1.67 -5.41
C LEU A 129 -5.80 1.81 -6.61
N GLY A 130 -5.13 2.95 -6.67
CA GLY A 130 -4.09 3.28 -7.65
C GLY A 130 -4.62 3.90 -8.95
N ALA A 131 -5.64 3.36 -9.57
CA ALA A 131 -6.30 3.95 -10.72
C ALA A 131 -7.74 4.37 -10.37
N SER A 132 -8.22 5.48 -10.90
CA SER A 132 -9.49 6.12 -10.52
C SER A 132 -10.73 5.25 -10.74
N GLU A 133 -10.68 4.30 -11.66
CA GLU A 133 -11.73 3.32 -11.93
C GLU A 133 -11.82 2.20 -10.87
N HIS A 134 -10.80 2.04 -10.02
CA HIS A 134 -10.74 1.00 -8.98
C HIS A 134 -11.14 1.53 -7.63
N ILE A 135 -12.43 1.75 -7.44
CA ILE A 135 -12.98 2.33 -6.21
C ILE A 135 -12.61 1.48 -5.00
N ALA A 136 -12.10 2.14 -3.95
CA ALA A 136 -11.74 1.52 -2.69
C ALA A 136 -12.92 1.51 -1.72
N LYS A 137 -13.13 0.36 -1.08
CA LYS A 137 -13.95 0.28 0.13
C LYS A 137 -13.03 0.40 1.33
N LEU A 138 -13.29 1.40 2.19
CA LEU A 138 -12.52 1.63 3.40
C LEU A 138 -13.36 1.29 4.62
N GLU A 139 -12.74 0.64 5.62
CA GLU A 139 -13.39 0.25 6.88
C GLU A 139 -12.43 0.57 8.03
N PHE A 140 -12.84 1.44 8.94
CA PHE A 140 -12.11 1.71 10.17
C PHE A 140 -12.11 0.47 11.07
N GLU A 141 -10.95 0.04 11.58
CA GLU A 141 -10.82 -1.14 12.44
C GLU A 141 -10.40 -0.79 13.88
N GLY A 142 -9.88 0.41 14.12
CA GLY A 142 -9.53 0.85 15.48
C GLY A 142 -8.31 1.75 15.56
N MET A 143 -8.01 2.17 16.80
CA MET A 143 -6.75 2.80 17.19
C MET A 143 -6.13 1.98 18.31
N GLU A 144 -4.87 1.61 18.16
CA GLU A 144 -4.16 0.69 19.04
C GLU A 144 -2.87 1.32 19.58
N GLU A 145 -2.49 0.94 20.79
CA GLU A 145 -1.18 1.30 21.33
C GLU A 145 -0.07 0.59 20.58
N VAL A 146 1.00 1.33 20.32
CA VAL A 146 2.20 0.82 19.65
C VAL A 146 3.27 0.54 20.70
N THR A 147 3.73 -0.71 20.76
CA THR A 147 4.77 -1.15 21.68
C THR A 147 5.93 -1.79 20.93
N LYS A 148 7.12 -1.77 21.52
CA LYS A 148 8.26 -2.50 20.97
C LYS A 148 8.11 -4.01 21.21
N VAL A 149 8.41 -4.81 20.19
CA VAL A 149 8.48 -6.26 20.37
C VAL A 149 9.78 -6.58 21.09
N SER A 150 9.68 -7.29 22.23
CA SER A 150 10.83 -7.80 22.96
C SER A 150 11.19 -9.18 22.43
N GLY A 151 12.41 -9.34 21.91
CA GLY A 151 12.93 -10.63 21.46
C GLY A 151 13.48 -10.60 20.03
N GLU A 152 14.32 -11.58 19.71
CA GLU A 152 14.99 -11.70 18.40
C GLU A 152 14.13 -12.40 17.33
N SER A 153 13.10 -13.12 17.74
CA SER A 153 12.20 -13.88 16.83
C SER A 153 10.75 -13.56 17.11
N GLY A 154 9.96 -13.50 16.05
CA GLY A 154 8.54 -13.23 16.18
C GLY A 154 7.76 -13.57 14.93
N VAL A 155 6.43 -13.62 15.08
CA VAL A 155 5.50 -13.76 13.95
C VAL A 155 5.22 -12.38 13.38
N VAL A 156 5.41 -12.24 12.07
CA VAL A 156 5.17 -10.99 11.35
C VAL A 156 4.04 -11.19 10.35
N ASN A 157 3.13 -10.22 10.31
CA ASN A 157 1.92 -10.27 9.49
C ASN A 157 1.95 -9.29 8.30
N CYS A 158 3.00 -8.49 8.18
CA CYS A 158 3.03 -7.36 7.25
C CYS A 158 4.11 -7.47 6.18
N VAL A 159 4.08 -6.53 5.25
CA VAL A 159 5.15 -6.26 4.28
C VAL A 159 6.36 -5.72 5.02
N VAL A 160 7.54 -6.31 4.79
CA VAL A 160 8.80 -5.93 5.45
C VAL A 160 9.94 -5.84 4.44
N PRO A 161 10.95 -4.97 4.63
CA PRO A 161 12.16 -4.98 3.81
C PRO A 161 12.87 -6.33 3.92
N LYS A 162 13.33 -6.85 2.78
CA LYS A 162 14.04 -8.13 2.72
C LYS A 162 15.31 -8.14 3.59
N GLU A 163 15.97 -7.01 3.70
CA GLU A 163 17.23 -6.87 4.43
C GLU A 163 17.05 -6.87 5.97
N GLU A 164 15.83 -6.58 6.43
CA GLU A 164 15.48 -6.52 7.87
C GLU A 164 15.11 -7.89 8.45
N ILE A 165 14.96 -8.93 7.62
CA ILE A 165 14.47 -10.24 8.06
C ILE A 165 15.47 -11.36 7.87
N ILE A 166 15.47 -12.29 8.79
CA ILE A 166 16.09 -13.62 8.67
C ILE A 166 14.99 -14.64 8.87
N LEU A 167 14.54 -15.27 7.78
CA LEU A 167 13.49 -16.28 7.82
C LEU A 167 13.96 -17.51 8.58
N GLU A 168 13.14 -18.00 9.48
CA GLU A 168 13.38 -19.30 10.11
C GLU A 168 13.12 -20.44 9.11
N LYS A 169 13.89 -21.51 9.25
CA LYS A 169 13.79 -22.67 8.36
C LYS A 169 12.50 -23.46 8.62
N ASN A 170 12.09 -24.25 7.64
CA ASN A 170 10.97 -25.20 7.72
C ASN A 170 9.58 -24.56 7.90
N GLN A 171 9.34 -23.42 7.27
CA GLN A 171 8.01 -22.83 7.15
C GLN A 171 7.37 -23.26 5.84
N ASP A 172 6.17 -23.82 5.88
CA ASP A 172 5.34 -24.06 4.70
C ASP A 172 4.52 -22.80 4.38
N ILE A 173 5.19 -21.84 3.75
CA ILE A 173 4.61 -20.53 3.41
C ILE A 173 4.92 -20.14 1.96
N GLN A 174 3.96 -19.51 1.31
CA GLN A 174 4.17 -18.87 0.01
C GLN A 174 4.69 -17.45 0.20
N LEU A 175 5.99 -17.28 0.03
CA LEU A 175 6.64 -15.98 0.16
C LEU A 175 6.53 -15.19 -1.14
N CYS A 176 6.02 -13.97 -1.07
CA CYS A 176 6.03 -13.01 -2.16
C CYS A 176 7.17 -12.01 -1.99
N LEU A 177 7.84 -11.71 -3.12
CA LEU A 177 8.85 -10.66 -3.21
C LEU A 177 8.40 -9.61 -4.22
N ASP A 178 8.64 -8.34 -3.89
CA ASP A 178 8.46 -7.22 -4.81
C ASP A 178 9.51 -6.14 -4.54
N ARG A 179 9.62 -5.17 -5.44
CA ARG A 179 10.42 -3.96 -5.26
C ARG A 179 9.51 -2.74 -5.35
N ILE A 180 9.13 -2.19 -4.21
CA ILE A 180 8.14 -1.12 -4.11
C ILE A 180 8.80 0.24 -3.83
N PRO A 181 8.20 1.36 -4.28
CA PRO A 181 8.64 2.69 -3.88
C PRO A 181 8.20 2.98 -2.45
N ILE A 182 9.13 3.49 -1.63
CA ILE A 182 8.88 3.85 -0.23
C ILE A 182 9.04 5.34 0.04
N ARG A 183 9.68 6.08 -0.87
CA ARG A 183 9.86 7.53 -0.77
C ARG A 183 9.72 8.19 -2.13
N ASN A 184 9.07 9.33 -2.15
CA ASN A 184 8.95 10.21 -3.31
C ASN A 184 9.39 11.63 -2.96
N GLU A 185 9.54 12.45 -3.97
CA GLU A 185 9.70 13.91 -3.84
C GLU A 185 8.37 14.64 -4.04
N ARG A 186 8.40 15.97 -3.82
CA ARG A 186 7.21 16.84 -3.97
C ARG A 186 6.63 16.78 -5.39
N ASN A 187 7.47 16.60 -6.41
CA ASN A 187 7.08 16.41 -7.81
C ASN A 187 6.47 15.03 -8.10
N ARG A 188 6.27 14.19 -7.06
CA ARG A 188 5.74 12.81 -7.12
C ARG A 188 6.68 11.79 -7.74
N GLU A 189 7.92 12.14 -8.05
CA GLU A 189 8.92 11.20 -8.53
C GLU A 189 9.35 10.24 -7.41
N TYR A 190 9.40 8.94 -7.71
CA TYR A 190 9.84 7.93 -6.75
C TYR A 190 11.37 7.89 -6.70
N ILE A 191 11.94 8.25 -5.54
CA ILE A 191 13.39 8.39 -5.35
C ILE A 191 14.02 7.23 -4.55
N LYS A 192 13.23 6.49 -3.78
CA LYS A 192 13.73 5.34 -3.02
C LYS A 192 12.81 4.14 -3.18
N TYR A 193 13.41 2.99 -3.46
CA TYR A 193 12.75 1.69 -3.59
C TYR A 193 13.35 0.70 -2.61
N GLU A 194 12.51 -0.17 -2.04
CA GLU A 194 12.91 -1.28 -1.18
C GLU A 194 12.47 -2.61 -1.78
N LYS A 195 13.34 -3.62 -1.66
CA LYS A 195 12.94 -5.01 -1.88
C LYS A 195 12.20 -5.48 -0.64
N VAL A 196 10.97 -5.90 -0.81
CA VAL A 196 10.10 -6.31 0.29
C VAL A 196 9.68 -7.76 0.16
N VAL A 197 9.39 -8.36 1.30
CA VAL A 197 8.84 -9.72 1.41
C VAL A 197 7.59 -9.70 2.27
N PHE A 198 6.65 -10.60 1.98
CA PHE A 198 5.41 -10.76 2.72
C PHE A 198 4.74 -12.08 2.38
N VAL A 199 3.81 -12.52 3.21
CA VAL A 199 2.97 -13.71 3.02
C VAL A 199 1.52 -13.25 2.85
N PRO A 200 0.94 -13.30 1.65
CA PRO A 200 -0.43 -12.86 1.40
C PRO A 200 -1.45 -13.73 2.16
N GLY A 201 -2.29 -13.11 2.96
CA GLY A 201 -3.29 -13.82 3.79
C GLY A 201 -2.69 -14.66 4.92
N GLY A 202 -1.40 -14.49 5.21
CA GLY A 202 -0.68 -15.28 6.18
C GLY A 202 0.29 -14.48 7.03
N ARG A 203 1.17 -15.23 7.70
CA ARG A 203 2.22 -14.71 8.58
C ARG A 203 3.50 -15.52 8.39
N MET A 204 4.62 -14.93 8.71
CA MET A 204 5.92 -15.58 8.69
C MET A 204 6.61 -15.47 10.05
N ILE A 205 7.39 -16.49 10.39
CA ILE A 205 8.25 -16.47 11.57
C ILE A 205 9.63 -15.98 11.12
N THR A 206 10.11 -14.94 11.74
CA THR A 206 11.36 -14.29 11.34
C THR A 206 12.06 -13.64 12.53
N LYS A 207 13.36 -13.46 12.40
CA LYS A 207 14.12 -12.58 13.29
C LYS A 207 14.09 -11.18 12.69
N LEU A 208 13.65 -10.23 13.48
CA LEU A 208 13.49 -8.83 13.07
C LEU A 208 14.07 -7.89 14.11
N ASN A 209 14.75 -6.85 13.63
CA ASN A 209 15.34 -5.84 14.48
C ASN A 209 14.40 -4.68 14.83
N ASN A 210 13.45 -4.35 13.94
CA ASN A 210 12.67 -3.10 14.00
C ASN A 210 11.15 -3.33 13.88
N VAL A 211 10.62 -4.37 14.54
CA VAL A 211 9.18 -4.64 14.55
C VAL A 211 8.50 -3.97 15.72
N LEU A 212 7.35 -3.40 15.46
CA LEU A 212 6.47 -2.84 16.47
C LEU A 212 5.21 -3.70 16.59
N LYS A 213 4.69 -3.83 17.80
CA LYS A 213 3.42 -4.49 18.06
C LYS A 213 2.30 -3.46 18.07
N VAL A 214 1.25 -3.73 17.28
CA VAL A 214 0.02 -2.93 17.23
C VAL A 214 -1.16 -3.88 17.46
N GLY A 215 -1.75 -3.83 18.64
CA GLY A 215 -2.73 -4.83 19.08
C GLY A 215 -2.12 -6.24 19.08
N GLU A 216 -2.68 -7.15 18.27
CA GLU A 216 -2.18 -8.52 18.14
C GLU A 216 -1.19 -8.70 16.97
N SER A 217 -1.00 -7.68 16.14
CA SER A 217 -0.16 -7.75 14.95
C SER A 217 1.24 -7.20 15.20
N ASN A 218 2.24 -7.91 14.70
CA ASN A 218 3.62 -7.43 14.64
C ASN A 218 3.87 -6.85 13.24
N VAL A 219 4.20 -5.58 13.17
CA VAL A 219 4.28 -4.84 11.91
C VAL A 219 5.57 -4.02 11.80
N TYR A 220 6.02 -3.82 10.57
CA TYR A 220 7.13 -2.94 10.20
C TYR A 220 6.57 -1.67 9.58
N PHE A 221 7.04 -0.51 10.02
CA PHE A 221 6.65 0.79 9.47
C PHE A 221 7.74 1.35 8.54
N PHE A 222 7.30 1.73 7.35
CA PHE A 222 8.09 2.45 6.36
C PHE A 222 8.06 3.95 6.60
#